data_b958cf0d8ca8060c4b91d61a7466aad0
#
_entry.id   b958cf0d8ca8060c4b91d61a7466aad0
#
_cell.length_a   1.000
_cell.length_b   1.000
_cell.length_c   1.000
_cell.angle_alpha   90.00
_cell.angle_beta   90.00
_cell.angle_gamma   90.00
#
_symmetry.space_group_name_H-M   'P 1'
#
loop_
_entity.id
_entity.type
_entity.pdbx_description
1 polymer ?
#
loop_
_entity_poly.entity_id
_entity_poly.type
_entity_poly.pdbx_seq_one_letter_code
_entity_poly.pdbx_strand_id
1 'polypeptide(L)'
;MTIPKTENRKPKTESLDDLDRAILNEIQSHFPIVSRPYAEMGARVGASEAEVLARVKHMADAGIIRRIGANFTSRKLGYTSTLCAAHVPEAQLEQFIEVVNRYPGVTHNYLRRHRYNVWFRVGHTSAHPSGELF
;
A
#
# COMPACT_ATOMS: atom_id res chain seq x y z
N MET A 1 -7.95 9.34 -19.56
CA MET A 1 -7.48 9.54 -18.16
C MET A 1 -6.17 8.82 -18.01
N THR A 2 -5.08 9.54 -18.10
CA THR A 2 -3.72 9.01 -18.06
C THR A 2 -3.48 8.40 -16.67
N ILE A 3 -3.13 7.11 -16.62
CA ILE A 3 -2.63 6.49 -15.40
C ILE A 3 -1.38 7.29 -15.01
N PRO A 4 -1.33 7.94 -13.83
CA PRO A 4 -0.10 8.58 -13.43
C PRO A 4 0.96 7.47 -13.35
N LYS A 5 1.95 7.52 -14.23
CA LYS A 5 3.20 6.80 -14.03
C LYS A 5 3.64 7.14 -12.62
N THR A 6 3.54 6.18 -11.73
CA THR A 6 4.20 6.28 -10.44
C THR A 6 5.68 6.39 -10.77
N GLU A 7 6.15 7.61 -10.87
CA GLU A 7 7.56 7.90 -11.02
C GLU A 7 8.23 7.20 -9.84
N ASN A 8 9.03 6.21 -10.16
CA ASN A 8 9.74 5.39 -9.19
C ASN A 8 10.86 6.28 -8.63
N ARG A 9 10.47 7.31 -7.84
CA ARG A 9 11.41 8.11 -7.08
C ARG A 9 12.07 7.14 -6.12
N LYS A 10 13.32 6.80 -6.44
CA LYS A 10 14.19 6.11 -5.47
C LYS A 10 14.16 6.95 -4.20
N PRO A 11 13.72 6.43 -3.07
CA PRO A 11 13.73 7.18 -1.83
C PRO A 11 15.18 7.60 -1.58
N LYS A 12 15.38 8.85 -1.18
CA LYS A 12 16.68 9.36 -0.72
C LYS A 12 17.00 8.73 0.64
N THR A 13 17.35 7.47 0.64
CA THR A 13 17.72 6.71 1.86
C THR A 13 19.13 7.02 2.34
N GLU A 14 19.86 7.85 1.60
CA GLU A 14 21.28 8.16 1.90
C GLU A 14 21.49 9.03 3.14
N SER A 15 20.43 9.52 3.79
CA SER A 15 20.54 10.42 4.96
C SER A 15 19.86 9.90 6.23
N LEU A 16 19.45 8.62 6.28
CA LEU A 16 18.83 8.05 7.47
C LEU A 16 19.89 7.67 8.50
N ASP A 17 19.79 8.23 9.71
CA ASP A 17 20.60 7.80 10.85
C ASP A 17 20.02 6.53 11.53
N ASP A 18 20.68 6.04 12.56
CA ASP A 18 20.28 4.81 13.24
C ASP A 18 18.95 4.96 13.99
N LEU A 19 18.66 6.16 14.51
CA LEU A 19 17.39 6.47 15.17
C LEU A 19 16.24 6.50 14.16
N ASP A 20 16.44 7.08 12.97
CA ASP A 20 15.44 7.05 11.89
C ASP A 20 15.13 5.61 11.48
N ARG A 21 16.14 4.75 11.38
CA ARG A 21 15.95 3.32 11.06
C ARG A 21 15.20 2.58 12.15
N ALA A 22 15.51 2.86 13.42
CA ALA A 22 14.81 2.28 14.56
C ALA A 22 13.33 2.69 14.57
N ILE A 23 13.03 3.96 14.35
CA ILE A 23 11.66 4.49 14.23
C ILE A 23 10.92 3.82 13.07
N LEU A 24 11.54 3.69 11.89
CA LEU A 24 10.93 3.01 10.74
C LEU A 24 10.61 1.54 11.03
N ASN A 25 11.47 0.83 11.73
CA ASN A 25 11.22 -0.56 12.12
C ASN A 25 10.04 -0.69 13.07
N GLU A 26 9.90 0.21 14.06
CA GLU A 26 8.74 0.25 14.95
C GLU A 26 7.45 0.54 14.17
N ILE A 27 7.48 1.50 13.24
CA ILE A 27 6.33 1.84 12.40
C ILE A 27 5.88 0.64 11.55
N GLN A 28 6.81 -0.13 11.00
CA GLN A 28 6.49 -1.23 10.09
C GLN A 28 6.02 -2.49 10.81
N SER A 29 6.59 -2.81 11.96
CA SER A 29 6.44 -4.13 12.58
C SER A 29 5.72 -4.11 13.92
N HIS A 30 5.83 -3.01 14.68
CA HIS A 30 5.41 -2.95 16.08
C HIS A 30 4.69 -1.64 16.42
N PHE A 31 3.96 -1.04 15.46
CA PHE A 31 3.27 0.22 15.71
C PHE A 31 2.36 0.12 16.94
N PRO A 32 2.57 0.94 17.98
CA PRO A 32 1.79 0.83 19.22
C PRO A 32 0.33 1.28 19.01
N ILE A 33 -0.63 0.42 19.38
CA ILE A 33 -2.07 0.76 19.31
C ILE A 33 -2.50 1.27 20.70
N VAL A 34 -2.07 2.47 21.03
CA VAL A 34 -2.33 3.16 22.30
C VAL A 34 -2.69 4.62 22.04
N SER A 35 -3.17 5.34 23.06
CA SER A 35 -3.58 6.76 22.92
C SER A 35 -2.43 7.71 22.53
N ARG A 36 -1.19 7.38 22.91
CA ARG A 36 0.01 8.16 22.58
C ARG A 36 1.09 7.28 21.94
N PRO A 37 0.89 6.86 20.68
CA PRO A 37 1.75 5.86 20.03
C PRO A 37 3.19 6.34 19.87
N TYR A 38 3.41 7.62 19.63
CA TYR A 38 4.75 8.15 19.44
C TYR A 38 5.53 8.31 20.75
N ALA A 39 4.84 8.50 21.87
CA ALA A 39 5.47 8.47 23.19
C ALA A 39 5.96 7.04 23.52
N GLU A 40 5.10 6.05 23.30
CA GLU A 40 5.45 4.64 23.49
C GLU A 40 6.61 4.21 22.56
N MET A 41 6.56 4.63 21.32
CA MET A 41 7.64 4.39 20.35
C MET A 41 8.95 5.04 20.80
N GLY A 42 8.89 6.29 21.28
CA GLY A 42 10.03 7.01 21.81
C GLY A 42 10.68 6.28 22.98
N ALA A 43 9.88 5.74 23.91
CA ALA A 43 10.37 4.95 25.04
C ALA A 43 11.15 3.72 24.57
N ARG A 44 10.73 3.07 23.46
CA ARG A 44 11.39 1.88 22.91
C ARG A 44 12.69 2.19 22.18
N VAL A 45 12.75 3.34 21.48
CA VAL A 45 13.92 3.73 20.69
C VAL A 45 14.88 4.66 21.44
N GLY A 46 14.55 5.03 22.69
CA GLY A 46 15.39 5.92 23.51
C GLY A 46 15.33 7.39 23.11
N ALA A 47 14.17 7.86 22.60
CA ALA A 47 13.93 9.24 22.15
C ALA A 47 12.69 9.83 22.80
N SER A 48 12.56 11.16 22.81
CA SER A 48 11.35 11.83 23.25
C SER A 48 10.22 11.71 22.20
N GLU A 49 8.95 11.82 22.64
CA GLU A 49 7.81 11.85 21.73
C GLU A 49 7.95 12.95 20.67
N ALA A 50 8.40 14.14 21.08
CA ALA A 50 8.59 15.29 20.20
C ALA A 50 9.64 15.01 19.13
N GLU A 51 10.73 14.35 19.48
CA GLU A 51 11.78 13.96 18.54
C GLU A 51 11.26 12.91 17.55
N VAL A 52 10.57 11.87 18.03
CA VAL A 52 9.96 10.86 17.14
C VAL A 52 9.00 11.51 16.16
N LEU A 53 8.11 12.41 16.61
CA LEU A 53 7.18 13.12 15.73
C LEU A 53 7.90 13.98 14.69
N ALA A 54 8.94 14.71 15.09
CA ALA A 54 9.71 15.55 14.18
C ALA A 54 10.40 14.71 13.09
N ARG A 55 10.97 13.56 13.46
CA ARG A 55 11.63 12.64 12.51
C ARG A 55 10.65 11.95 11.58
N VAL A 56 9.51 11.48 12.10
CA VAL A 56 8.43 10.89 11.29
C VAL A 56 7.93 11.90 10.26
N LYS A 57 7.69 13.15 10.68
CA LYS A 57 7.30 14.22 9.77
C LYS A 57 8.36 14.48 8.70
N HIS A 58 9.62 14.61 9.09
CA HIS A 58 10.74 14.78 8.15
C HIS A 58 10.82 13.66 7.12
N MET A 59 10.71 12.40 7.56
CA MET A 59 10.71 11.23 6.67
C MET A 59 9.48 11.18 5.76
N ALA A 60 8.33 11.66 6.22
CA ALA A 60 7.13 11.79 5.40
C ALA A 60 7.29 12.87 4.33
N ASP A 61 7.79 14.05 4.71
CA ASP A 61 8.05 15.18 3.79
C ASP A 61 9.12 14.81 2.74
N ALA A 62 10.11 14.01 3.13
CA ALA A 62 11.12 13.45 2.22
C ALA A 62 10.60 12.31 1.32
N GLY A 63 9.34 11.85 1.50
CA GLY A 63 8.74 10.77 0.73
C GLY A 63 9.23 9.36 1.09
N ILE A 64 9.97 9.20 2.19
CA ILE A 64 10.42 7.92 2.72
C ILE A 64 9.22 7.18 3.32
N ILE A 65 8.43 7.88 4.16
CA ILE A 65 7.15 7.40 4.66
C ILE A 65 6.06 7.93 3.73
N ARG A 66 5.44 7.06 2.94
CA ARG A 66 4.32 7.45 2.07
C ARG A 66 3.02 7.62 2.84
N ARG A 67 2.78 6.72 3.78
CA ARG A 67 1.55 6.65 4.57
C ARG A 67 1.77 5.76 5.78
N ILE A 68 1.21 6.16 6.91
CA ILE A 68 1.02 5.30 8.08
C ILE A 68 -0.46 4.92 8.12
N GLY A 69 -0.77 3.64 8.19
CA GLY A 69 -2.15 3.16 8.20
C GLY A 69 -2.23 1.67 8.49
N ALA A 70 -3.37 1.23 9.00
CA ALA A 70 -3.60 -0.17 9.30
C ALA A 70 -3.89 -0.99 8.04
N ASN A 71 -3.37 -2.21 8.01
CA ASN A 71 -3.80 -3.25 7.09
C ASN A 71 -4.78 -4.17 7.82
N PHE A 72 -6.03 -4.13 7.40
CA PHE A 72 -7.06 -4.98 7.99
C PHE A 72 -7.03 -6.39 7.38
N THR A 73 -7.31 -7.40 8.19
CA THR A 73 -7.52 -8.75 7.69
C THR A 73 -8.86 -8.82 6.96
N SER A 74 -8.85 -8.74 5.65
CA SER A 74 -10.06 -8.68 4.79
C SER A 74 -11.07 -9.77 5.11
N ARG A 75 -10.61 -11.01 5.37
CA ARG A 75 -11.49 -12.13 5.73
C ARG A 75 -12.27 -11.89 7.02
N LYS A 76 -11.66 -11.24 8.03
CA LYS A 76 -12.38 -10.90 9.28
C LYS A 76 -13.44 -9.83 9.08
N LEU A 77 -13.34 -9.07 8.00
CA LEU A 77 -14.32 -8.07 7.58
C LEU A 77 -15.35 -8.63 6.57
N GLY A 78 -15.37 -9.95 6.34
CA GLY A 78 -16.29 -10.59 5.39
C GLY A 78 -15.90 -10.39 3.93
N TYR A 79 -14.66 -9.98 3.63
CA TYR A 79 -14.16 -9.82 2.26
C TYR A 79 -13.26 -10.98 1.86
N THR A 80 -13.50 -11.50 0.67
CA THR A 80 -12.60 -12.42 -0.03
C THR A 80 -11.97 -11.70 -1.21
N SER A 81 -10.72 -11.99 -1.53
CA SER A 81 -10.07 -11.41 -2.70
C SER A 81 -9.33 -12.48 -3.51
N THR A 82 -9.41 -12.34 -4.82
CA THR A 82 -8.77 -13.23 -5.78
C THR A 82 -7.77 -12.43 -6.61
N LEU A 83 -6.59 -13.00 -6.84
CA LEU A 83 -5.62 -12.46 -7.77
C LEU A 83 -5.90 -13.07 -9.14
N CYS A 84 -6.15 -12.21 -10.12
CA CYS A 84 -6.40 -12.55 -11.50
C CYS A 84 -5.22 -12.15 -12.37
N ALA A 85 -4.95 -12.93 -13.41
CA ALA A 85 -3.96 -12.61 -14.42
C ALA A 85 -4.56 -12.80 -15.82
N ALA A 86 -4.40 -11.83 -16.68
CA ALA A 86 -4.89 -11.84 -18.05
C ALA A 86 -3.74 -11.65 -19.04
N HIS A 87 -3.89 -12.29 -20.21
CA HIS A 87 -3.10 -11.98 -21.40
C HIS A 87 -3.92 -11.06 -22.28
N VAL A 88 -3.49 -9.81 -22.41
CA VAL A 88 -4.21 -8.79 -23.16
C VAL A 88 -3.29 -8.29 -24.30
N PRO A 89 -3.75 -8.36 -25.56
CA PRO A 89 -3.01 -7.78 -26.68
C PRO A 89 -2.76 -6.27 -26.44
N GLU A 90 -1.60 -5.77 -26.88
CA GLU A 90 -1.20 -4.37 -26.66
C GLU A 90 -2.24 -3.38 -27.18
N ALA A 91 -2.84 -3.65 -28.33
CA ALA A 91 -3.88 -2.80 -28.93
C ALA A 91 -5.18 -2.72 -28.10
N GLN A 92 -5.42 -3.66 -27.20
CA GLN A 92 -6.61 -3.72 -26.36
C GLN A 92 -6.34 -3.37 -24.87
N LEU A 93 -5.08 -3.08 -24.57
CA LEU A 93 -4.64 -2.94 -23.18
C LEU A 93 -5.32 -1.77 -22.47
N GLU A 94 -5.41 -0.63 -23.13
CA GLU A 94 -6.04 0.57 -22.58
C GLU A 94 -7.53 0.36 -22.31
N GLN A 95 -8.25 -0.20 -23.28
CA GLN A 95 -9.67 -0.52 -23.14
C GLN A 95 -9.92 -1.54 -22.02
N PHE A 96 -9.08 -2.58 -21.93
CA PHE A 96 -9.18 -3.59 -20.90
C PHE A 96 -8.99 -2.98 -19.50
N ILE A 97 -7.96 -2.14 -19.32
CA ILE A 97 -7.68 -1.46 -18.05
C ILE A 97 -8.83 -0.53 -17.67
N GLU A 98 -9.39 0.19 -18.63
CA GLU A 98 -10.54 1.06 -18.39
C GLU A 98 -11.75 0.26 -17.89
N VAL A 99 -12.06 -0.86 -18.52
CA VAL A 99 -13.14 -1.75 -18.10
C VAL A 99 -12.89 -2.29 -16.69
N VAL A 100 -11.69 -2.84 -16.45
CA VAL A 100 -11.33 -3.40 -15.12
C VAL A 100 -11.43 -2.37 -14.01
N ASN A 101 -11.01 -1.12 -14.28
CA ASN A 101 -11.05 -0.03 -13.29
C ASN A 101 -12.47 0.46 -12.96
N ARG A 102 -13.47 0.14 -13.77
CA ARG A 102 -14.87 0.49 -13.49
C ARG A 102 -15.49 -0.38 -12.39
N TYR A 103 -14.91 -1.54 -12.12
CA TYR A 103 -15.43 -2.45 -11.09
C TYR A 103 -14.98 -2.03 -9.68
N PRO A 104 -15.90 -1.70 -8.76
CA PRO A 104 -15.56 -1.26 -7.41
C PRO A 104 -14.74 -2.28 -6.61
N GLY A 105 -14.88 -3.57 -6.94
CA GLY A 105 -14.14 -4.66 -6.31
C GLY A 105 -12.67 -4.74 -6.73
N VAL A 106 -12.27 -4.05 -7.81
CA VAL A 106 -10.88 -4.06 -8.25
C VAL A 106 -10.08 -3.02 -7.46
N THR A 107 -9.19 -3.51 -6.60
CA THR A 107 -8.42 -2.65 -5.69
C THR A 107 -7.05 -2.27 -6.22
N HIS A 108 -6.46 -3.13 -7.04
CA HIS A 108 -5.11 -2.93 -7.60
C HIS A 108 -5.02 -3.60 -8.96
N ASN A 109 -4.33 -2.94 -9.90
CA ASN A 109 -3.92 -3.55 -11.16
C ASN A 109 -2.45 -3.22 -11.46
N TYR A 110 -1.76 -4.13 -12.13
CA TYR A 110 -0.35 -4.02 -12.45
C TYR A 110 -0.06 -4.53 -13.86
N LEU A 111 0.75 -3.83 -14.60
CA LEU A 111 1.34 -4.31 -15.84
C LEU A 111 2.65 -5.05 -15.56
N ARG A 112 2.87 -6.18 -16.23
CA ARG A 112 4.08 -7.00 -16.13
C ARG A 112 4.60 -7.34 -17.51
N ARG A 113 5.91 -7.42 -17.67
CA ARG A 113 6.56 -7.97 -18.86
C ARG A 113 6.56 -9.50 -18.78
N HIS A 114 5.41 -10.09 -19.06
CA HIS A 114 5.19 -11.53 -18.98
C HIS A 114 4.07 -11.92 -19.94
N ARG A 115 3.91 -13.25 -20.23
CA ARG A 115 2.80 -13.76 -21.04
C ARG A 115 1.45 -13.27 -20.51
N TYR A 116 1.23 -13.35 -19.19
CA TYR A 116 0.12 -12.68 -18.52
C TYR A 116 0.57 -11.29 -18.11
N ASN A 117 0.23 -10.30 -18.92
CA ASN A 117 0.75 -8.95 -18.80
C ASN A 117 -0.08 -8.03 -17.91
N VAL A 118 -1.33 -8.37 -17.60
CA VAL A 118 -2.18 -7.63 -16.66
C VAL A 118 -2.48 -8.50 -15.45
N TRP A 119 -2.20 -7.96 -14.27
CA TRP A 119 -2.50 -8.60 -13.00
C TRP A 119 -3.38 -7.67 -12.18
N PHE A 120 -4.50 -8.16 -11.66
CA PHE A 120 -5.40 -7.34 -10.86
C PHE A 120 -6.01 -8.16 -9.72
N ARG A 121 -6.37 -7.45 -8.66
CA ARG A 121 -6.99 -8.06 -7.50
C ARG A 121 -8.46 -7.65 -7.44
N VAL A 122 -9.34 -8.64 -7.40
CA VAL A 122 -10.78 -8.45 -7.22
C VAL A 122 -11.15 -8.83 -5.79
N GLY A 123 -11.76 -7.89 -5.06
CA GLY A 123 -12.36 -8.12 -3.76
C GLY A 123 -13.87 -8.21 -3.87
N HIS A 124 -14.48 -9.16 -3.16
CA HIS A 124 -15.92 -9.27 -3.04
C HIS A 124 -16.32 -9.59 -1.60
N THR A 125 -17.53 -9.20 -1.21
CA THR A 125 -18.12 -9.61 0.07
C THR A 125 -18.79 -10.96 -0.09
N SER A 126 -18.90 -11.70 1.02
CA SER A 126 -19.64 -12.97 1.03
C SER A 126 -21.12 -12.82 0.65
N ALA A 127 -21.66 -11.60 0.68
CA ALA A 127 -23.03 -11.28 0.28
C ALA A 127 -23.23 -11.17 -1.25
N HIS A 128 -22.14 -11.07 -2.02
CA HIS A 128 -22.18 -11.09 -3.49
C HIS A 128 -21.26 -12.19 -4.00
N PRO A 129 -21.81 -13.38 -4.29
CA PRO A 129 -21.04 -14.47 -4.91
C PRO A 129 -20.48 -13.99 -6.25
N SER A 130 -19.22 -14.36 -6.51
CA SER A 130 -18.43 -14.00 -7.70
C SER A 130 -19.04 -14.39 -9.06
N GLY A 131 -20.28 -14.86 -9.10
CA GLY A 131 -20.99 -15.26 -10.33
C GLY A 131 -21.65 -14.11 -11.12
N GLU A 132 -21.73 -12.90 -10.57
CA GLU A 132 -22.34 -11.75 -11.24
C GLU A 132 -21.32 -10.72 -11.78
N LEU A 133 -20.06 -11.10 -11.91
CA LEU A 133 -18.99 -10.20 -12.41
C LEU A 133 -18.79 -10.26 -13.93
N PHE A 134 -19.62 -11.05 -14.67
CA PHE A 134 -19.58 -11.14 -16.14
C PHE A 134 -20.98 -11.21 -16.72
#